data_9d009e266fd111ad643d03d302dae463
#
_entry.id   9d009e266fd111ad643d03d302dae463
#
_cell.length_a   1.000
_cell.length_b   1.000
_cell.length_c   1.000
_cell.angle_alpha   90.00
_cell.angle_beta   90.00
_cell.angle_gamma   90.00
#
_symmetry.space_group_name_H-M   'P 1'
#
loop_
_entity.id
_entity.type
_entity.pdbx_description
1 polymer ?
#
loop_
_entity_poly.entity_id
_entity_poly.type
_entity_poly.pdbx_seq_one_letter_code
_entity_poly.pdbx_strand_id
1 'polypeptide(L)'
;RGLGDVYKRQYNTSAYGSFAYVYDIFMDNVDYPAWSKYLIQLLKEYQVEDGLVLDLGCGTGNMTELLAKEGYDMIGVDNSEDMLEIASEKRAESGLNILYLLQDMREFELYGTVKAVVSICDSINYILEEDDLREVFSLVNNYLDPKGMFIFDLNTKYKYEQMGETTIAENREEASFIWDNYYDPEEEINEYELAIFIPEGEDSDLYRKFEEVHYQRAYDLATIRRLLEEAGMEFVTAYDAFTKDAPRPESERIYVVAREKGKSEK
;
A
#
# COMPACT_ATOMS: atom_id res chain seq x y z
N ARG A 1 8.00 21.48 12.38
CA ARG A 1 6.61 21.43 11.83
C ARG A 1 5.90 20.32 12.57
N GLY A 2 4.76 20.57 13.20
CA GLY A 2 4.04 19.55 13.97
C GLY A 2 3.23 18.62 13.05
N LEU A 3 2.99 17.37 13.48
CA LEU A 3 2.19 16.35 12.80
C LEU A 3 0.82 16.88 12.31
N GLY A 4 0.21 17.83 13.02
CA GLY A 4 -1.05 18.45 12.63
C GLY A 4 -0.98 19.26 11.32
N ASP A 5 0.19 19.78 10.93
CA ASP A 5 0.38 20.47 9.65
C ASP A 5 0.61 19.48 8.52
N VAL A 6 1.17 18.30 8.82
CA VAL A 6 1.36 17.17 7.91
C VAL A 6 0.00 16.61 7.49
N TYR A 7 -0.88 16.34 8.44
CA TYR A 7 -2.25 15.84 8.17
C TYR A 7 -3.06 16.77 7.24
N LYS A 8 -2.97 18.08 7.44
CA LYS A 8 -3.72 19.04 6.61
C LYS A 8 -3.23 19.13 5.16
N ARG A 9 -1.96 18.76 4.90
CA ARG A 9 -1.39 18.79 3.54
C ARG A 9 -1.71 17.54 2.74
N GLN A 10 -1.76 16.38 3.38
CA GLN A 10 -2.02 15.09 2.74
C GLN A 10 -3.46 14.95 2.17
N TYR A 11 -4.41 15.79 2.62
CA TYR A 11 -5.80 15.77 2.16
C TYR A 11 -6.15 16.83 1.09
N ASN A 12 -5.17 17.39 0.40
CA ASN A 12 -5.45 18.33 -0.68
C ASN A 12 -5.78 17.55 -1.98
N THR A 13 -7.06 17.20 -2.12
CA THR A 13 -7.64 16.28 -3.12
C THR A 13 -7.45 16.64 -4.59
N SER A 14 -6.88 17.79 -4.92
CA SER A 14 -6.68 18.21 -6.32
C SER A 14 -5.34 17.75 -6.93
N ALA A 15 -4.45 17.15 -6.14
CA ALA A 15 -3.10 16.77 -6.56
C ALA A 15 -2.99 15.34 -7.13
N TYR A 16 -3.89 14.43 -6.73
CA TYR A 16 -3.80 13.01 -7.09
C TYR A 16 -4.09 12.68 -8.56
N GLY A 17 -4.92 13.47 -9.27
CA GLY A 17 -5.34 13.16 -10.64
C GLY A 17 -4.20 12.97 -11.63
N SER A 18 -3.18 13.79 -11.52
CA SER A 18 -2.01 13.74 -12.41
C SER A 18 -1.00 12.68 -12.00
N PHE A 19 -0.83 12.41 -10.69
CA PHE A 19 0.04 11.36 -10.20
C PHE A 19 -0.49 9.98 -10.59
N ALA A 20 -1.78 9.73 -10.40
CA ALA A 20 -2.41 8.47 -10.79
C ALA A 20 -2.19 8.14 -12.27
N TYR A 21 -2.28 9.15 -13.15
CA TYR A 21 -2.06 8.97 -14.59
C TYR A 21 -0.64 8.49 -14.94
N VAL A 22 0.37 9.01 -14.23
CA VAL A 22 1.78 8.65 -14.50
C VAL A 22 2.33 7.61 -13.52
N TYR A 23 1.56 7.25 -12.50
CA TYR A 23 1.98 6.31 -11.45
C TYR A 23 2.52 5.01 -12.02
N ASP A 24 1.77 4.37 -12.90
CA ASP A 24 2.18 3.10 -13.50
C ASP A 24 3.43 3.23 -14.39
N ILE A 25 3.63 4.39 -15.01
CA ILE A 25 4.82 4.68 -15.81
C ILE A 25 6.06 4.72 -14.92
N PHE A 26 5.97 5.38 -13.76
CA PHE A 26 7.09 5.49 -12.83
C PHE A 26 7.28 4.29 -11.91
N MET A 27 6.26 3.42 -11.81
CA MET A 27 6.31 2.17 -11.05
C MET A 27 6.72 0.95 -11.90
N ASP A 28 7.24 1.15 -13.12
CA ASP A 28 7.71 0.08 -14.00
C ASP A 28 8.96 -0.66 -13.47
N ASN A 29 9.66 -0.07 -12.49
CA ASN A 29 10.73 -0.72 -11.75
C ASN A 29 10.23 -1.74 -10.71
N VAL A 30 8.93 -1.75 -10.39
CA VAL A 30 8.31 -2.74 -9.53
C VAL A 30 7.91 -3.96 -10.35
N ASP A 31 8.55 -5.08 -10.09
CA ASP A 31 8.19 -6.37 -10.72
C ASP A 31 6.91 -6.93 -10.07
N TYR A 32 5.75 -6.32 -10.39
CA TYR A 32 4.44 -6.76 -9.90
C TYR A 32 4.18 -8.26 -10.12
N PRO A 33 4.54 -8.87 -11.27
CA PRO A 33 4.43 -10.32 -11.44
C PRO A 33 5.24 -11.13 -10.42
N ALA A 34 6.47 -10.73 -10.11
CA ALA A 34 7.27 -11.41 -9.08
C ALA A 34 6.69 -11.18 -7.67
N TRP A 35 6.23 -9.97 -7.39
CA TRP A 35 5.60 -9.63 -6.10
C TRP A 35 4.30 -10.40 -5.90
N SER A 36 3.44 -10.48 -6.92
CA SER A 36 2.20 -11.25 -6.85
C SER A 36 2.46 -12.73 -6.65
N LYS A 37 3.46 -13.29 -7.33
CA LYS A 37 3.86 -14.70 -7.15
C LYS A 37 4.30 -15.00 -5.73
N TYR A 38 5.08 -14.11 -5.12
CA TYR A 38 5.49 -14.24 -3.72
C TYR A 38 4.30 -14.15 -2.77
N LEU A 39 3.40 -13.17 -2.96
CA LEU A 39 2.20 -12.99 -2.15
C LEU A 39 1.25 -14.19 -2.26
N ILE A 40 1.01 -14.70 -3.48
CA ILE A 40 0.20 -15.89 -3.73
C ILE A 40 0.81 -17.13 -3.04
N GLN A 41 2.14 -17.25 -3.07
CA GLN A 41 2.82 -18.33 -2.35
C GLN A 41 2.58 -18.22 -0.83
N LEU A 42 2.63 -17.02 -0.25
CA LEU A 42 2.29 -16.79 1.15
C LEU A 42 0.84 -17.14 1.44
N LEU A 43 -0.11 -16.64 0.65
CA LEU A 43 -1.54 -16.94 0.81
C LEU A 43 -1.79 -18.45 0.82
N LYS A 44 -1.23 -19.20 -0.16
CA LYS A 44 -1.38 -20.67 -0.26
C LYS A 44 -0.74 -21.40 0.93
N GLU A 45 0.41 -20.93 1.42
CA GLU A 45 1.07 -21.51 2.61
C GLU A 45 0.20 -21.39 3.88
N TYR A 46 -0.55 -20.28 3.97
CA TYR A 46 -1.50 -20.06 5.06
C TYR A 46 -2.93 -20.52 4.73
N GLN A 47 -3.07 -21.44 3.75
CA GLN A 47 -4.33 -22.11 3.37
C GLN A 47 -5.40 -21.17 2.78
N VAL A 48 -4.99 -20.05 2.21
CA VAL A 48 -5.84 -19.19 1.41
C VAL A 48 -5.56 -19.49 -0.07
N GLU A 49 -6.25 -20.49 -0.60
CA GLU A 49 -6.06 -20.95 -1.99
C GLU A 49 -7.07 -20.33 -2.97
N ASP A 50 -8.19 -19.85 -2.46
CA ASP A 50 -9.30 -19.24 -3.20
C ASP A 50 -10.16 -18.35 -2.27
N GLY A 51 -11.21 -17.76 -2.82
CA GLY A 51 -12.25 -17.02 -2.11
C GLY A 51 -12.02 -15.55 -2.09
N LEU A 52 -12.78 -14.86 -1.25
CA LEU A 52 -12.81 -13.39 -1.21
C LEU A 52 -11.59 -12.83 -0.49
N VAL A 53 -10.86 -11.96 -1.19
CA VAL A 53 -9.66 -11.28 -0.68
C VAL A 53 -9.83 -9.77 -0.85
N LEU A 54 -9.53 -9.02 0.21
CA LEU A 54 -9.47 -7.56 0.20
C LEU A 54 -8.04 -7.10 -0.06
N ASP A 55 -7.85 -6.23 -1.06
CA ASP A 55 -6.63 -5.46 -1.29
C ASP A 55 -6.82 -4.05 -0.72
N LEU A 56 -6.19 -3.76 0.42
CA LEU A 56 -6.38 -2.55 1.20
C LEU A 56 -5.26 -1.54 0.88
N GLY A 57 -5.61 -0.43 0.24
CA GLY A 57 -4.69 0.49 -0.41
C GLY A 57 -4.29 -0.02 -1.80
N CYS A 58 -5.29 -0.37 -2.62
CA CYS A 58 -5.07 -1.07 -3.89
C CYS A 58 -4.50 -0.19 -5.01
N GLY A 59 -4.48 1.14 -4.85
CA GLY A 59 -3.99 2.08 -5.85
C GLY A 59 -4.64 1.89 -7.21
N THR A 60 -3.84 1.82 -8.26
CA THR A 60 -4.29 1.59 -9.64
C THR A 60 -4.68 0.13 -9.96
N GLY A 61 -4.76 -0.74 -8.93
CA GLY A 61 -5.27 -2.10 -9.05
C GLY A 61 -4.31 -3.14 -9.64
N ASN A 62 -3.03 -2.84 -9.81
CA ASN A 62 -2.06 -3.77 -10.40
C ASN A 62 -1.99 -5.12 -9.66
N MET A 63 -1.85 -5.08 -8.34
CA MET A 63 -1.81 -6.29 -7.52
C MET A 63 -3.18 -6.97 -7.48
N THR A 64 -4.25 -6.19 -7.33
CA THR A 64 -5.63 -6.68 -7.32
C THR A 64 -5.97 -7.50 -8.57
N GLU A 65 -5.59 -7.01 -9.76
CA GLU A 65 -5.80 -7.74 -11.01
C GLU A 65 -4.99 -9.03 -11.11
N LEU A 66 -3.75 -9.02 -10.64
CA LEU A 66 -2.91 -10.21 -10.66
C LEU A 66 -3.47 -11.32 -9.75
N LEU A 67 -3.98 -10.94 -8.57
CA LEU A 67 -4.66 -11.88 -7.69
C LEU A 67 -5.98 -12.39 -8.28
N ALA A 68 -6.77 -11.51 -8.93
CA ALA A 68 -7.99 -11.92 -9.62
C ALA A 68 -7.70 -12.89 -10.78
N LYS A 69 -6.63 -12.70 -11.55
CA LYS A 69 -6.18 -13.62 -12.62
C LYS A 69 -5.77 -14.98 -12.07
N GLU A 70 -5.29 -15.06 -10.84
CA GLU A 70 -4.98 -16.35 -10.17
C GLU A 70 -6.22 -17.06 -9.62
N GLY A 71 -7.38 -16.40 -9.60
CA GLY A 71 -8.67 -17.02 -9.25
C GLY A 71 -9.23 -16.58 -7.89
N TYR A 72 -8.66 -15.56 -7.26
CA TYR A 72 -9.26 -14.95 -6.07
C TYR A 72 -10.42 -14.03 -6.44
N ASP A 73 -11.47 -14.02 -5.64
CA ASP A 73 -12.52 -13.00 -5.70
C ASP A 73 -11.99 -11.72 -5.03
N MET A 74 -11.90 -10.62 -5.78
CA MET A 74 -11.19 -9.45 -5.29
C MET A 74 -12.10 -8.27 -4.95
N ILE A 75 -11.82 -7.66 -3.79
CA ILE A 75 -12.26 -6.30 -3.45
C ILE A 75 -11.00 -5.44 -3.34
N GLY A 76 -10.96 -4.29 -4.03
CA GLY A 76 -9.93 -3.27 -3.85
C GLY A 76 -10.51 -2.06 -3.12
N VAL A 77 -9.82 -1.59 -2.10
CA VAL A 77 -10.15 -0.35 -1.37
C VAL A 77 -8.99 0.62 -1.50
N ASP A 78 -9.30 1.85 -1.88
CA ASP A 78 -8.36 2.96 -1.88
C ASP A 78 -9.09 4.27 -1.54
N ASN A 79 -8.40 5.25 -1.00
CA ASN A 79 -8.97 6.57 -0.68
C ASN A 79 -8.78 7.59 -1.80
N SER A 80 -8.11 7.24 -2.90
CA SER A 80 -7.91 8.08 -4.07
C SER A 80 -8.89 7.73 -5.18
N GLU A 81 -9.79 8.67 -5.51
CA GLU A 81 -10.72 8.53 -6.62
C GLU A 81 -9.98 8.33 -7.95
N ASP A 82 -8.91 9.09 -8.17
CA ASP A 82 -8.12 9.05 -9.40
C ASP A 82 -7.40 7.71 -9.58
N MET A 83 -6.87 7.12 -8.51
CA MET A 83 -6.30 5.78 -8.54
C MET A 83 -7.36 4.73 -8.91
N LEU A 84 -8.55 4.83 -8.32
CA LEU A 84 -9.65 3.90 -8.60
C LEU A 84 -10.27 4.09 -9.98
N GLU A 85 -10.19 5.29 -10.57
CA GLU A 85 -10.57 5.51 -11.97
C GLU A 85 -9.70 4.65 -12.89
N ILE A 86 -8.37 4.70 -12.74
CA ILE A 86 -7.42 3.88 -13.51
C ILE A 86 -7.64 2.38 -13.23
N ALA A 87 -7.82 1.99 -11.97
CA ALA A 87 -8.13 0.61 -11.62
C ALA A 87 -9.43 0.11 -12.29
N SER A 88 -10.44 0.97 -12.39
CA SER A 88 -11.72 0.67 -13.04
C SER A 88 -11.59 0.56 -14.56
N GLU A 89 -10.74 1.37 -15.19
CA GLU A 89 -10.42 1.28 -16.61
C GLU A 89 -9.73 -0.07 -16.92
N LYS A 90 -8.70 -0.44 -16.15
CA LYS A 90 -8.01 -1.73 -16.27
C LYS A 90 -8.98 -2.91 -16.10
N ARG A 91 -9.88 -2.86 -15.09
CA ARG A 91 -10.93 -3.86 -14.90
C ARG A 91 -11.85 -3.96 -16.12
N ALA A 92 -12.23 -2.83 -16.72
CA ALA A 92 -13.10 -2.84 -17.92
C ALA A 92 -12.38 -3.48 -19.12
N GLU A 93 -11.08 -3.26 -19.28
CA GLU A 93 -10.25 -3.85 -20.33
C GLU A 93 -10.03 -5.35 -20.12
N SER A 94 -9.70 -5.75 -18.89
CA SER A 94 -9.43 -7.15 -18.54
C SER A 94 -10.69 -8.02 -18.45
N GLY A 95 -11.86 -7.39 -18.20
CA GLY A 95 -13.12 -8.08 -17.98
C GLY A 95 -13.19 -8.88 -16.67
N LEU A 96 -12.26 -8.67 -15.76
CA LEU A 96 -12.22 -9.34 -14.45
C LEU A 96 -13.34 -8.82 -13.55
N ASN A 97 -13.88 -9.72 -12.71
CA ASN A 97 -14.90 -9.37 -11.73
C ASN A 97 -14.24 -8.87 -10.43
N ILE A 98 -13.94 -7.58 -10.38
CA ILE A 98 -13.32 -6.92 -9.22
C ILE A 98 -14.27 -5.83 -8.72
N LEU A 99 -14.46 -5.74 -7.41
CA LEU A 99 -15.19 -4.64 -6.78
C LEU A 99 -14.19 -3.62 -6.24
N TYR A 100 -14.23 -2.40 -6.76
CA TYR A 100 -13.45 -1.27 -6.21
C TYR A 100 -14.35 -0.37 -5.37
N LEU A 101 -13.85 0.04 -4.19
CA LEU A 101 -14.54 0.88 -3.22
C LEU A 101 -13.68 2.08 -2.84
N LEU A 102 -14.21 3.29 -2.98
CA LEU A 102 -13.58 4.52 -2.54
C LEU A 102 -13.79 4.67 -1.03
N GLN A 103 -12.82 4.25 -0.24
CA GLN A 103 -12.89 4.30 1.24
C GLN A 103 -11.49 4.50 1.83
N ASP A 104 -11.45 5.15 2.99
CA ASP A 104 -10.24 5.25 3.79
C ASP A 104 -10.02 3.95 4.59
N MET A 105 -8.80 3.44 4.63
CA MET A 105 -8.50 2.21 5.37
C MET A 105 -8.71 2.33 6.88
N ARG A 106 -8.83 3.55 7.41
CA ARG A 106 -9.10 3.83 8.84
C ARG A 106 -10.58 3.73 9.20
N GLU A 107 -11.47 3.66 8.19
CA GLU A 107 -12.94 3.65 8.41
C GLU A 107 -13.70 2.82 7.36
N PHE A 108 -13.02 1.87 6.70
CA PHE A 108 -13.66 1.07 5.66
C PHE A 108 -14.72 0.12 6.22
N GLU A 109 -15.74 -0.13 5.40
CA GLU A 109 -16.84 -1.03 5.71
C GLU A 109 -17.05 -2.05 4.59
N LEU A 110 -17.31 -3.31 4.95
CA LEU A 110 -17.68 -4.38 4.04
C LEU A 110 -19.02 -4.99 4.46
N TYR A 111 -19.78 -5.53 3.50
CA TYR A 111 -21.04 -6.22 3.78
C TYR A 111 -20.89 -7.59 4.45
N GLY A 112 -19.69 -8.14 4.47
CA GLY A 112 -19.38 -9.45 5.03
C GLY A 112 -17.91 -9.59 5.34
N THR A 113 -17.49 -10.80 5.63
CA THR A 113 -16.10 -11.12 5.94
C THR A 113 -15.36 -11.66 4.71
N VAL A 114 -14.03 -11.59 4.76
CA VAL A 114 -13.10 -12.03 3.70
C VAL A 114 -12.12 -13.07 4.26
N LYS A 115 -11.64 -13.99 3.41
CA LYS A 115 -10.64 -15.00 3.81
C LYS A 115 -9.30 -14.40 4.13
N ALA A 116 -8.92 -13.37 3.38
CA ALA A 116 -7.67 -12.64 3.63
C ALA A 116 -7.82 -11.17 3.31
N VAL A 117 -6.98 -10.38 3.97
CA VAL A 117 -6.69 -8.99 3.62
C VAL A 117 -5.21 -8.92 3.23
N VAL A 118 -4.92 -8.24 2.14
CA VAL A 118 -3.55 -7.90 1.73
C VAL A 118 -3.42 -6.37 1.67
N SER A 119 -2.23 -5.85 1.97
CA SER A 119 -1.91 -4.42 1.83
C SER A 119 -0.45 -4.30 1.44
N ILE A 120 -0.20 -4.04 0.17
CA ILE A 120 1.12 -4.17 -0.44
C ILE A 120 1.59 -2.83 -0.99
N CYS A 121 2.88 -2.73 -1.29
CA CYS A 121 3.54 -1.49 -1.74
C CYS A 121 3.51 -0.38 -0.69
N ASP A 122 3.90 -0.73 0.56
CA ASP A 122 4.08 0.21 1.68
C ASP A 122 2.85 1.08 2.01
N SER A 123 1.64 0.64 1.61
CA SER A 123 0.40 1.37 1.92
C SER A 123 0.21 1.62 3.41
N ILE A 124 0.64 0.69 4.26
CA ILE A 124 0.55 0.82 5.74
C ILE A 124 1.47 1.93 6.27
N ASN A 125 2.60 2.22 5.62
CA ASN A 125 3.48 3.30 6.06
C ASN A 125 2.83 4.69 5.95
N TYR A 126 1.77 4.86 5.14
CA TYR A 126 1.01 6.11 5.03
C TYR A 126 0.14 6.41 6.25
N ILE A 127 -0.07 5.45 7.15
CA ILE A 127 -0.75 5.69 8.43
C ILE A 127 0.28 6.21 9.42
N LEU A 128 0.18 7.50 9.77
CA LEU A 128 1.22 8.20 10.52
C LEU A 128 1.09 8.07 12.03
N GLU A 129 -0.14 7.81 12.54
CA GLU A 129 -0.42 7.71 13.96
C GLU A 129 -0.66 6.25 14.38
N GLU A 130 -0.08 5.86 15.53
CA GLU A 130 -0.26 4.51 16.06
C GLU A 130 -1.74 4.19 16.39
N ASP A 131 -2.49 5.18 16.86
CA ASP A 131 -3.91 5.01 17.16
C ASP A 131 -4.73 4.72 15.90
N ASP A 132 -4.43 5.42 14.80
CA ASP A 132 -5.04 5.17 13.49
C ASP A 132 -4.64 3.78 12.95
N LEU A 133 -3.38 3.39 13.09
CA LEU A 133 -2.91 2.08 12.64
C LEU A 133 -3.56 0.95 13.46
N ARG A 134 -3.75 1.14 14.77
CA ARG A 134 -4.49 0.20 15.59
C ARG A 134 -5.95 0.08 15.14
N GLU A 135 -6.59 1.19 14.74
CA GLU A 135 -7.96 1.17 14.20
C GLU A 135 -8.01 0.40 12.88
N VAL A 136 -7.07 0.63 11.96
CA VAL A 136 -6.94 -0.16 10.71
C VAL A 136 -6.86 -1.65 11.03
N PHE A 137 -6.00 -2.06 11.96
CA PHE A 137 -5.85 -3.47 12.35
C PHE A 137 -7.10 -4.03 13.02
N SER A 138 -7.83 -3.21 13.79
CA SER A 138 -9.09 -3.59 14.42
C SER A 138 -10.19 -3.83 13.37
N LEU A 139 -10.27 -2.97 12.35
CA LEU A 139 -11.19 -3.13 11.23
C LEU A 139 -10.85 -4.37 10.39
N VAL A 140 -9.55 -4.58 10.09
CA VAL A 140 -9.09 -5.80 9.41
C VAL A 140 -9.50 -7.04 10.20
N ASN A 141 -9.26 -7.07 11.52
CA ASN A 141 -9.67 -8.18 12.37
C ASN A 141 -11.20 -8.40 12.34
N ASN A 142 -11.96 -7.30 12.33
CA ASN A 142 -13.44 -7.36 12.26
C ASN A 142 -13.94 -7.98 10.95
N TYR A 143 -13.31 -7.67 9.84
CA TYR A 143 -13.77 -8.14 8.51
C TYR A 143 -13.10 -9.43 8.03
N LEU A 144 -12.12 -9.98 8.74
CA LEU A 144 -11.58 -11.30 8.42
C LEU A 144 -12.55 -12.42 8.83
N ASP A 145 -12.60 -13.49 8.07
CA ASP A 145 -13.20 -14.76 8.47
C ASP A 145 -12.51 -15.30 9.74
N PRO A 146 -13.14 -16.22 10.51
CA PRO A 146 -12.45 -16.92 11.57
C PRO A 146 -11.13 -17.53 11.07
N LYS A 147 -10.02 -17.20 11.72
CA LYS A 147 -8.64 -17.55 11.33
C LYS A 147 -8.18 -16.98 9.98
N GLY A 148 -8.90 -16.02 9.42
CA GLY A 148 -8.50 -15.31 8.22
C GLY A 148 -7.14 -14.64 8.35
N MET A 149 -6.46 -14.41 7.23
CA MET A 149 -5.08 -13.95 7.19
C MET A 149 -5.00 -12.48 6.80
N PHE A 150 -4.09 -11.75 7.45
CA PHE A 150 -3.67 -10.42 7.03
C PHE A 150 -2.19 -10.46 6.66
N ILE A 151 -1.88 -10.11 5.42
CA ILE A 151 -0.51 -10.06 4.91
C ILE A 151 -0.26 -8.68 4.35
N PHE A 152 0.74 -8.00 4.88
CA PHE A 152 1.11 -6.66 4.43
C PHE A 152 2.61 -6.46 4.44
N ASP A 153 3.08 -5.49 3.67
CA ASP A 153 4.48 -5.11 3.67
C ASP A 153 4.70 -3.73 4.30
N LEU A 154 5.94 -3.48 4.65
CA LEU A 154 6.41 -2.22 5.21
C LEU A 154 7.80 -1.90 4.69
N ASN A 155 8.02 -0.66 4.31
CA ASN A 155 9.35 -0.07 4.28
C ASN A 155 9.85 0.07 5.71
N THR A 156 11.10 -0.31 5.94
CA THR A 156 11.71 -0.29 7.27
C THR A 156 12.36 1.06 7.57
N LYS A 157 12.63 1.29 8.84
CA LYS A 157 13.44 2.44 9.28
C LYS A 157 14.81 2.47 8.60
N TYR A 158 15.46 1.30 8.47
CA TYR A 158 16.75 1.18 7.77
C TYR A 158 16.66 1.72 6.33
N LYS A 159 15.62 1.38 5.58
CA LYS A 159 15.44 1.91 4.21
C LYS A 159 15.39 3.44 4.20
N TYR A 160 14.58 4.04 5.07
CA TYR A 160 14.45 5.50 5.12
C TYR A 160 15.75 6.18 5.57
N GLU A 161 16.46 5.60 6.53
CA GLU A 161 17.78 6.08 6.95
C GLU A 161 18.82 6.02 5.81
N GLN A 162 18.78 4.96 4.98
CA GLN A 162 19.65 4.84 3.82
C GLN A 162 19.28 5.82 2.70
N MET A 163 17.98 6.07 2.51
CA MET A 163 17.53 7.11 1.56
C MET A 163 17.92 8.51 2.03
N GLY A 164 17.71 8.80 3.30
CA GLY A 164 18.09 10.07 3.92
C GLY A 164 17.58 11.28 3.13
N GLU A 165 18.47 12.25 2.88
CA GLU A 165 18.21 13.40 2.02
C GLU A 165 18.72 13.10 0.61
N THR A 166 17.83 12.83 -0.33
CA THR A 166 18.16 12.37 -1.68
C THR A 166 17.22 12.99 -2.71
N THR A 167 17.77 13.47 -3.82
CA THR A 167 17.01 13.89 -5.00
C THR A 167 17.20 12.90 -6.13
N ILE A 168 16.09 12.40 -6.68
CA ILE A 168 16.06 11.56 -7.87
C ILE A 168 15.30 12.32 -8.96
N ALA A 169 15.86 12.37 -10.16
CA ALA A 169 15.22 12.95 -11.33
C ALA A 169 15.22 11.96 -12.47
N GLU A 170 14.08 11.82 -13.13
CA GLU A 170 13.93 10.96 -14.29
C GLU A 170 13.19 11.70 -15.41
N ASN A 171 13.68 11.53 -16.64
CA ASN A 171 13.08 12.12 -17.82
C ASN A 171 12.75 11.02 -18.82
N ARG A 172 11.45 10.90 -19.14
CA ARG A 172 10.91 9.97 -20.14
C ARG A 172 10.13 10.74 -21.20
N GLU A 173 9.75 10.06 -22.25
CA GLU A 173 8.96 10.64 -23.34
C GLU A 173 7.57 11.07 -22.87
N GLU A 174 6.93 10.25 -22.03
CA GLU A 174 5.56 10.45 -21.54
C GLU A 174 5.47 11.45 -20.38
N ALA A 175 6.50 11.52 -19.55
CA ALA A 175 6.54 12.40 -18.38
C ALA A 175 7.93 12.46 -17.76
N SER A 176 8.17 13.48 -16.95
CA SER A 176 9.40 13.60 -16.15
C SER A 176 9.03 13.85 -14.69
N PHE A 177 9.90 13.47 -13.78
CA PHE A 177 9.72 13.82 -12.38
C PHE A 177 11.02 14.22 -11.70
N ILE A 178 10.85 14.98 -10.61
CA ILE A 178 11.87 15.23 -9.59
C ILE A 178 11.28 14.76 -8.28
N TRP A 179 11.97 13.85 -7.61
CA TRP A 179 11.60 13.32 -6.30
C TRP A 179 12.65 13.77 -5.29
N ASP A 180 12.25 14.61 -4.35
CA ASP A 180 13.06 15.05 -3.24
C ASP A 180 12.62 14.31 -1.98
N ASN A 181 13.51 13.52 -1.39
CA ASN A 181 13.26 12.73 -0.19
C ASN A 181 13.97 13.32 1.02
N TYR A 182 13.30 13.33 2.15
CA TYR A 182 13.84 13.69 3.44
C TYR A 182 13.31 12.76 4.53
N TYR A 183 14.21 12.19 5.33
CA TYR A 183 13.84 11.39 6.50
C TYR A 183 14.17 12.12 7.78
N ASP A 184 13.17 12.32 8.65
CA ASP A 184 13.33 12.84 10.01
C ASP A 184 13.46 11.68 11.00
N PRO A 185 14.67 11.41 11.55
CA PRO A 185 14.88 10.29 12.47
C PRO A 185 14.30 10.52 13.87
N GLU A 186 13.99 11.77 14.27
CA GLU A 186 13.39 12.08 15.56
C GLU A 186 11.89 11.82 15.57
N GLU A 187 11.21 12.20 14.49
CA GLU A 187 9.77 11.97 14.29
C GLU A 187 9.48 10.60 13.63
N GLU A 188 10.51 9.93 13.10
CA GLU A 188 10.41 8.68 12.33
C GLU A 188 9.51 8.80 11.08
N ILE A 189 9.49 10.00 10.48
CA ILE A 189 8.70 10.34 9.30
C ILE A 189 9.62 10.53 8.09
N ASN A 190 9.27 9.86 7.00
CA ASN A 190 9.84 10.12 5.69
C ASN A 190 8.89 11.01 4.90
N GLU A 191 9.36 12.16 4.48
CA GLU A 191 8.66 13.09 3.58
C GLU A 191 9.30 12.97 2.21
N TYR A 192 8.49 12.90 1.15
CA TYR A 192 8.99 13.15 -0.19
C TYR A 192 8.07 14.10 -0.95
N GLU A 193 8.70 15.04 -1.64
CA GLU A 193 8.06 15.96 -2.55
C GLU A 193 8.28 15.47 -3.98
N LEU A 194 7.22 15.38 -4.74
CA LEU A 194 7.22 14.91 -6.12
C LEU A 194 6.76 16.02 -7.04
N ALA A 195 7.66 16.51 -7.90
CA ALA A 195 7.32 17.42 -8.98
C ALA A 195 7.24 16.61 -10.29
N ILE A 196 6.06 16.57 -10.91
CA ILE A 196 5.77 15.82 -12.12
C ILE A 196 5.53 16.79 -13.26
N PHE A 197 6.10 16.52 -14.42
CA PHE A 197 5.98 17.32 -15.63
C PHE A 197 5.40 16.45 -16.74
N ILE A 198 4.20 16.77 -17.22
CA ILE A 198 3.51 16.04 -18.29
C ILE A 198 3.43 16.96 -19.52
N PRO A 199 3.90 16.51 -20.73
CA PRO A 199 3.81 17.31 -21.94
C PRO A 199 2.34 17.59 -22.32
N GLU A 200 2.02 18.80 -22.78
CA GLU A 200 0.66 19.18 -23.19
C GLU A 200 0.25 18.64 -24.58
N GLY A 201 1.07 17.81 -25.20
CA GLY A 201 0.82 17.15 -26.49
C GLY A 201 2.10 16.54 -27.05
N GLU A 202 1.96 15.62 -28.03
CA GLU A 202 3.07 14.85 -28.62
C GLU A 202 4.20 15.69 -29.23
N ASP A 203 3.89 16.90 -29.75
CA ASP A 203 4.86 17.81 -30.37
C ASP A 203 4.98 19.15 -29.60
N SER A 204 4.60 19.16 -28.30
CA SER A 204 4.58 20.39 -27.50
C SER A 204 5.86 20.53 -26.67
N ASP A 205 6.47 21.74 -26.72
CA ASP A 205 7.54 22.12 -25.80
C ASP A 205 6.99 22.62 -24.45
N LEU A 206 5.66 22.57 -24.24
CA LEU A 206 5.01 22.99 -23.01
C LEU A 206 4.71 21.80 -22.13
N TYR A 207 4.95 21.97 -20.84
CA TYR A 207 4.69 20.96 -19.81
C TYR A 207 3.75 21.53 -18.76
N ARG A 208 2.81 20.69 -18.32
CA ARG A 208 2.04 20.97 -17.11
C ARG A 208 2.78 20.38 -15.92
N LYS A 209 3.05 21.21 -14.90
CA LYS A 209 3.67 20.80 -13.64
C LYS A 209 2.60 20.48 -12.62
N PHE A 210 2.81 19.38 -11.90
CA PHE A 210 2.05 18.98 -10.71
C PHE A 210 3.00 18.76 -9.55
N GLU A 211 2.53 18.98 -8.34
CA GLU A 211 3.32 18.80 -7.12
C GLU A 211 2.51 18.00 -6.11
N GLU A 212 3.14 16.99 -5.54
CA GLU A 212 2.58 16.17 -4.47
C GLU A 212 3.58 16.07 -3.32
N VAL A 213 3.04 15.96 -2.11
CA VAL A 213 3.84 15.72 -0.91
C VAL A 213 3.28 14.50 -0.21
N HIS A 214 4.15 13.53 0.05
CA HIS A 214 3.79 12.30 0.71
C HIS A 214 4.56 12.14 2.01
N TYR A 215 3.88 11.55 2.99
CA TYR A 215 4.45 11.25 4.30
C TYR A 215 4.27 9.79 4.60
N GLN A 216 5.33 9.16 5.08
CA GLN A 216 5.33 7.76 5.49
C GLN A 216 6.01 7.63 6.85
N ARG A 217 5.45 6.81 7.75
CA ARG A 217 6.06 6.53 9.04
C ARG A 217 6.88 5.24 9.00
N ALA A 218 8.07 5.31 9.60
CA ALA A 218 8.94 4.17 9.80
C ALA A 218 8.54 3.44 11.10
N TYR A 219 7.75 2.37 10.96
CA TYR A 219 7.39 1.52 12.08
C TYR A 219 8.45 0.44 12.32
N ASP A 220 8.83 0.21 13.55
CA ASP A 220 9.58 -0.98 13.92
C ASP A 220 8.65 -2.21 14.08
N LEU A 221 9.24 -3.41 13.96
CA LEU A 221 8.46 -4.66 14.03
C LEU A 221 7.84 -4.89 15.43
N ALA A 222 8.45 -4.39 16.50
CA ALA A 222 7.94 -4.53 17.85
C ALA A 222 6.65 -3.71 18.04
N THR A 223 6.64 -2.48 17.52
CA THR A 223 5.44 -1.62 17.48
C THR A 223 4.32 -2.26 16.66
N ILE A 224 4.61 -2.74 15.45
CA ILE A 224 3.63 -3.44 14.60
C ILE A 224 3.03 -4.63 15.34
N ARG A 225 3.86 -5.47 15.96
CA ARG A 225 3.40 -6.62 16.72
C ARG A 225 2.48 -6.21 17.88
N ARG A 226 2.87 -5.21 18.63
CA ARG A 226 2.06 -4.69 19.75
C ARG A 226 0.70 -4.20 19.26
N LEU A 227 0.66 -3.39 18.21
CA LEU A 227 -0.59 -2.85 17.65
C LEU A 227 -1.51 -3.94 17.09
N LEU A 228 -0.97 -4.98 16.46
CA LEU A 228 -1.74 -6.15 16.02
C LEU A 228 -2.37 -6.89 17.22
N GLU A 229 -1.59 -7.12 18.30
CA GLU A 229 -2.06 -7.78 19.52
C GLU A 229 -3.13 -6.93 20.24
N GLU A 230 -2.97 -5.61 20.31
CA GLU A 230 -3.96 -4.66 20.86
C GLU A 230 -5.25 -4.63 20.03
N ALA A 231 -5.16 -4.80 18.71
CA ALA A 231 -6.30 -4.93 17.81
C ALA A 231 -6.99 -6.32 17.86
N GLY A 232 -6.51 -7.23 18.71
CA GLY A 232 -7.05 -8.57 18.88
C GLY A 232 -6.59 -9.57 17.80
N MET A 233 -5.53 -9.28 17.06
CA MET A 233 -4.94 -10.20 16.08
C MET A 233 -3.78 -11.00 16.66
N GLU A 234 -3.48 -12.12 16.04
CA GLU A 234 -2.27 -12.91 16.30
C GLU A 234 -1.18 -12.51 15.32
N PHE A 235 -0.05 -12.00 15.82
CA PHE A 235 1.16 -11.90 15.01
C PHE A 235 1.70 -13.31 14.76
N VAL A 236 1.74 -13.74 13.50
CA VAL A 236 2.23 -15.08 13.13
C VAL A 236 3.73 -15.06 12.87
N THR A 237 4.18 -14.21 11.95
CA THR A 237 5.60 -14.08 11.58
C THR A 237 5.86 -12.80 10.79
N ALA A 238 7.15 -12.52 10.56
CA ALA A 238 7.59 -11.55 9.56
C ALA A 238 8.74 -12.14 8.76
N TYR A 239 8.85 -11.73 7.50
CA TYR A 239 9.89 -12.14 6.56
C TYR A 239 10.66 -10.93 6.02
N ASP A 240 11.96 -11.09 5.80
CA ASP A 240 12.71 -10.21 4.89
C ASP A 240 12.09 -10.34 3.49
N ALA A 241 11.80 -9.22 2.83
CA ALA A 241 10.96 -9.20 1.63
C ALA A 241 11.45 -10.19 0.56
N PHE A 242 10.49 -10.88 -0.05
CA PHE A 242 10.70 -11.87 -1.11
C PHE A 242 11.53 -13.10 -0.70
N THR A 243 11.67 -13.33 0.60
CA THR A 243 12.34 -14.49 1.18
C THR A 243 11.44 -15.20 2.20
N LYS A 244 11.95 -16.27 2.83
CA LYS A 244 11.39 -16.91 4.00
C LYS A 244 12.26 -16.72 5.24
N ASP A 245 13.28 -15.91 5.13
CA ASP A 245 14.18 -15.60 6.24
C ASP A 245 13.53 -14.56 7.16
N ALA A 246 13.90 -14.59 8.44
CA ALA A 246 13.50 -13.56 9.38
C ALA A 246 14.10 -12.20 8.98
N PRO A 247 13.41 -11.09 9.28
CA PRO A 247 13.95 -9.76 9.05
C PRO A 247 15.30 -9.57 9.74
N ARG A 248 16.20 -8.88 9.06
CA ARG A 248 17.53 -8.48 9.55
C ARG A 248 17.55 -6.97 9.81
N PRO A 249 18.51 -6.45 10.58
CA PRO A 249 18.65 -5.01 10.78
C PRO A 249 18.75 -4.21 9.47
N GLU A 250 19.31 -4.81 8.42
CA GLU A 250 19.52 -4.22 7.10
C GLU A 250 18.40 -4.54 6.10
N SER A 251 17.31 -5.18 6.53
CA SER A 251 16.16 -5.41 5.66
C SER A 251 15.52 -4.07 5.29
N GLU A 252 15.40 -3.78 4.00
CA GLU A 252 14.80 -2.53 3.50
C GLU A 252 13.26 -2.59 3.50
N ARG A 253 12.73 -3.80 3.33
CA ARG A 253 11.28 -4.08 3.30
C ARG A 253 11.03 -5.40 4.01
N ILE A 254 9.95 -5.46 4.77
CA ILE A 254 9.50 -6.69 5.43
C ILE A 254 8.05 -6.99 5.08
N TYR A 255 7.73 -8.28 5.06
CA TYR A 255 6.35 -8.77 5.01
C TYR A 255 5.93 -9.25 6.37
N VAL A 256 4.76 -8.83 6.83
CA VAL A 256 4.17 -9.23 8.10
C VAL A 256 2.97 -10.11 7.81
N VAL A 257 2.86 -11.20 8.55
CA VAL A 257 1.74 -12.13 8.50
C VAL A 257 1.06 -12.13 9.86
N ALA A 258 -0.22 -11.80 9.88
CA ALA A 258 -1.07 -11.82 11.04
C ALA A 258 -2.33 -12.66 10.78
N ARG A 259 -3.00 -13.08 11.83
CA ARG A 259 -4.18 -13.92 11.77
C ARG A 259 -5.29 -13.36 12.64
N GLU A 260 -6.53 -13.47 12.17
CA GLU A 260 -7.70 -13.20 12.98
C GLU A 260 -7.70 -14.11 14.22
N LYS A 261 -8.07 -13.54 15.35
CA LYS A 261 -8.16 -14.24 16.62
C LYS A 261 -9.43 -13.83 17.36
N GLY A 262 -10.15 -14.81 17.85
CA GLY A 262 -11.30 -14.61 18.74
C GLY A 262 -12.65 -14.98 18.15
N LYS A 263 -12.78 -15.17 16.83
CA LYS A 263 -14.02 -15.64 16.21
C LYS A 263 -14.12 -17.15 16.27
N SER A 264 -15.34 -17.64 16.49
CA SER A 264 -15.65 -19.06 16.44
C SER A 264 -15.92 -19.49 14.99
N GLU A 265 -15.36 -20.61 14.57
CA GLU A 265 -15.80 -21.29 13.36
C GLU A 265 -17.28 -21.69 13.52
N LYS A 266 -18.12 -21.33 12.54
CA LYS A 266 -19.54 -21.72 12.52
C LYS A 266 -19.74 -23.12 12.01
#